data_43ce839075677faf16808331e0e5194e
#
_entry.id   43ce839075677faf16808331e0e5194e
#
_cell.length_a   1.000
_cell.length_b   1.000
_cell.length_c   1.000
_cell.angle_alpha   90.00
_cell.angle_beta   90.00
_cell.angle_gamma   90.00
#
_symmetry.space_group_name_H-M   'P 1'
#
loop_
_entity.id
_entity.type
_entity.pdbx_description
1 polymer ?
#
loop_
_entity_poly.entity_id
_entity_poly.type
_entity_poly.pdbx_seq_one_letter_code
_entity_poly.pdbx_strand_id
1 'polypeptide(L)'
;MSTNITVIKNGDKGIEAFEPAKIKAAIEKSATRVGVELSDTQKDRVVEIVEDIIASKALNQVTVEQLHSFVEMALDDASPVTAKSYRQYRDFKAQFAKMMNRVAN
;
A
#
# COMPACT_ATOMS: atom_id res chain seq x y z
N MET A 1 16.11 11.49 2.91
CA MET A 1 15.69 12.06 4.15
C MET A 1 14.57 11.29 4.78
N SER A 2 14.76 10.88 5.99
CA SER A 2 13.72 10.09 6.63
C SER A 2 12.56 10.99 7.02
N THR A 3 11.40 10.52 6.74
CA THR A 3 10.19 11.21 7.14
C THR A 3 9.64 10.46 8.34
N ASN A 4 9.28 11.21 9.35
CA ASN A 4 8.67 10.63 10.54
C ASN A 4 7.17 10.44 10.30
N ILE A 5 6.87 9.63 9.30
CA ILE A 5 5.49 9.35 8.94
C ILE A 5 5.03 8.13 9.72
N THR A 6 3.85 8.22 10.31
CA THR A 6 3.25 7.10 11.00
C THR A 6 1.99 6.67 10.28
N VAL A 7 1.68 5.38 10.38
CA VAL A 7 0.51 4.79 9.75
C VAL A 7 -0.47 4.37 10.84
N ILE A 8 -1.70 4.84 10.74
CA ILE A 8 -2.75 4.49 11.68
C ILE A 8 -3.50 3.28 11.16
N LYS A 9 -3.49 2.22 11.94
CA LYS A 9 -4.21 1.00 11.58
C LYS A 9 -5.66 1.10 12.02
N ASN A 10 -6.51 0.36 11.32
CA ASN A 10 -7.93 0.36 11.62
C ASN A 10 -8.22 -0.21 13.00
N GLY A 11 -9.19 0.37 13.66
CA GLY A 11 -9.63 -0.10 14.96
C GLY A 11 -8.57 0.12 16.02
N ASP A 12 -8.40 -0.85 16.89
CA ASP A 12 -7.47 -0.74 18.01
C ASP A 12 -6.08 -1.27 17.68
N LYS A 13 -5.76 -1.41 16.41
CA LYS A 13 -4.47 -1.95 16.00
C LYS A 13 -3.31 -1.00 16.26
N GLY A 14 -3.60 0.26 16.53
CA GLY A 14 -2.58 1.22 16.91
C GLY A 14 -1.90 1.90 15.75
N ILE A 15 -0.70 2.38 16.04
CA ILE A 15 0.09 3.17 15.09
C ILE A 15 1.40 2.45 14.85
N GLU A 16 1.84 2.42 13.60
CA GLU A 16 3.16 1.86 13.28
C GLU A 16 3.92 2.81 12.37
N ALA A 17 5.22 2.62 12.30
CA ALA A 17 6.07 3.45 11.47
C ALA A 17 5.81 3.14 9.99
N PHE A 18 5.96 4.18 9.17
CA PHE A 18 5.89 4.02 7.73
C PHE A 18 7.15 3.28 7.27
N GLU A 19 6.95 2.13 6.64
CA GLU A 19 8.08 1.31 6.20
C GLU A 19 8.02 1.07 4.70
N PRO A 20 8.90 1.70 3.93
CA PRO A 20 8.93 1.51 2.48
C PRO A 20 9.09 0.05 2.05
N ALA A 21 9.82 -0.74 2.84
CA ALA A 21 10.03 -2.15 2.52
C ALA A 21 8.70 -2.92 2.45
N LYS A 22 7.75 -2.56 3.30
CA LYS A 22 6.43 -3.21 3.27
C LYS A 22 5.67 -2.88 2.01
N ILE A 23 5.80 -1.65 1.53
CA ILE A 23 5.16 -1.24 0.28
C ILE A 23 5.76 -2.04 -0.87
N LYS A 24 7.09 -2.13 -0.91
CA LYS A 24 7.77 -2.87 -1.98
C LYS A 24 7.34 -4.32 -2.00
N ALA A 25 7.24 -4.95 -0.83
CA ALA A 25 6.82 -6.34 -0.74
C ALA A 25 5.39 -6.52 -1.24
N ALA A 26 4.50 -5.59 -0.89
CA ALA A 26 3.09 -5.68 -1.28
C ALA A 26 2.92 -5.52 -2.79
N ILE A 27 3.62 -4.55 -3.39
CA ILE A 27 3.50 -4.36 -4.84
C ILE A 27 4.15 -5.49 -5.61
N GLU A 28 5.22 -6.06 -5.07
CA GLU A 28 5.85 -7.22 -5.70
C GLU A 28 4.90 -8.41 -5.75
N LYS A 29 4.20 -8.66 -4.66
CA LYS A 29 3.22 -9.75 -4.63
C LYS A 29 2.11 -9.51 -5.63
N SER A 30 1.64 -8.26 -5.72
CA SER A 30 0.57 -7.92 -6.66
C SER A 30 1.02 -8.09 -8.10
N ALA A 31 2.26 -7.72 -8.40
CA ALA A 31 2.82 -7.87 -9.74
C ALA A 31 2.97 -9.34 -10.10
N THR A 32 3.48 -10.14 -9.16
CA THR A 32 3.68 -11.56 -9.40
C THR A 32 2.36 -12.26 -9.73
N ARG A 33 1.29 -11.87 -9.08
CA ARG A 33 -0.02 -12.49 -9.30
C ARG A 33 -0.52 -12.32 -10.73
N VAL A 34 -0.10 -11.27 -11.42
CA VAL A 34 -0.53 -11.02 -12.80
C VAL A 34 0.62 -11.20 -13.79
N GLY A 35 1.68 -11.89 -13.35
CA GLY A 35 2.78 -12.22 -14.24
C GLY A 35 3.66 -11.04 -14.64
N VAL A 36 3.66 -9.99 -13.82
CA VAL A 36 4.47 -8.82 -14.06
C VAL A 36 5.68 -8.86 -13.14
N GLU A 37 6.84 -8.53 -13.68
CA GLU A 37 8.07 -8.46 -12.90
C GLU A 37 8.51 -7.02 -12.82
N LEU A 38 8.40 -6.42 -11.64
CA LEU A 38 8.82 -5.06 -11.43
C LEU A 38 10.29 -5.02 -11.05
N SER A 39 11.04 -4.14 -11.70
CA SER A 39 12.44 -3.94 -11.36
C SER A 39 12.55 -3.20 -10.03
N ASP A 40 13.73 -3.26 -9.42
CA ASP A 40 13.96 -2.52 -8.19
C ASP A 40 13.76 -1.04 -8.41
N THR A 41 14.16 -0.54 -9.57
CA THR A 41 13.98 0.88 -9.91
C THR A 41 12.50 1.25 -9.93
N GLN A 42 11.66 0.38 -10.50
CA GLN A 42 10.23 0.63 -10.55
C GLN A 42 9.62 0.62 -9.15
N LYS A 43 10.03 -0.32 -8.32
CA LYS A 43 9.54 -0.39 -6.95
C LYS A 43 9.96 0.84 -6.15
N ASP A 44 11.22 1.26 -6.32
CA ASP A 44 11.72 2.47 -5.66
C ASP A 44 10.95 3.69 -6.12
N ARG A 45 10.61 3.74 -7.41
CA ARG A 45 9.86 4.88 -7.95
C ARG A 45 8.48 4.96 -7.33
N VAL A 46 7.83 3.81 -7.13
CA VAL A 46 6.51 3.79 -6.49
C VAL A 46 6.59 4.36 -5.07
N VAL A 47 7.59 3.91 -4.30
CA VAL A 47 7.79 4.43 -2.95
C VAL A 47 8.03 5.93 -2.97
N GLU A 48 8.87 6.38 -3.90
CA GLU A 48 9.19 7.79 -4.02
C GLU A 48 7.94 8.63 -4.30
N ILE A 49 7.09 8.14 -5.21
CA ILE A 49 5.85 8.84 -5.53
C ILE A 49 4.92 8.91 -4.31
N VAL A 50 4.82 7.80 -3.57
CA VAL A 50 4.00 7.77 -2.38
C VAL A 50 4.50 8.79 -1.35
N GLU A 51 5.81 8.83 -1.14
CA GLU A 51 6.41 9.78 -0.21
C GLU A 51 6.17 11.22 -0.66
N ASP A 52 6.26 11.45 -1.98
CA ASP A 52 6.02 12.79 -2.52
C ASP A 52 4.57 13.22 -2.32
N ILE A 53 3.63 12.30 -2.49
CA ILE A 53 2.21 12.61 -2.26
C ILE A 53 1.99 12.99 -0.81
N ILE A 54 2.55 12.22 0.10
CA ILE A 54 2.41 12.49 1.53
C ILE A 54 3.02 13.84 1.88
N ALA A 55 4.19 14.12 1.34
CA ALA A 55 4.87 15.40 1.59
C ALA A 55 4.09 16.57 1.02
N SER A 56 3.51 16.40 -0.18
CA SER A 56 2.76 17.49 -0.82
C SER A 56 1.50 17.84 -0.05
N LYS A 57 0.96 16.90 0.70
CA LYS A 57 -0.21 17.13 1.53
C LYS A 57 0.16 17.52 2.96
N ALA A 58 1.45 17.65 3.23
CA ALA A 58 2.00 18.01 4.55
C ALA A 58 1.48 17.08 5.65
N LEU A 59 1.36 15.79 5.32
CA LEU A 59 0.90 14.81 6.29
C LEU A 59 2.08 14.19 7.02
N ASN A 60 1.97 14.05 8.33
CA ASN A 60 2.93 13.28 9.09
C ASN A 60 2.28 12.01 9.64
N GLN A 61 1.01 11.81 9.32
CA GLN A 61 0.25 10.67 9.77
C GLN A 61 -0.77 10.31 8.70
N VAL A 62 -0.84 9.04 8.33
CA VAL A 62 -1.78 8.58 7.28
C VAL A 62 -2.51 7.34 7.79
N THR A 63 -3.72 7.16 7.30
CA THR A 63 -4.45 5.93 7.59
C THR A 63 -4.00 4.86 6.60
N VAL A 64 -4.26 3.60 6.94
CA VAL A 64 -3.95 2.49 6.03
C VAL A 64 -4.69 2.70 4.70
N GLU A 65 -5.93 3.15 4.76
CA GLU A 65 -6.71 3.38 3.55
C GLU A 65 -6.11 4.47 2.66
N GLN A 66 -5.66 5.56 3.28
CA GLN A 66 -4.99 6.61 2.52
C GLN A 66 -3.71 6.08 1.87
N LEU A 67 -2.96 5.30 2.62
CA LEU A 67 -1.72 4.74 2.10
C LEU A 67 -1.98 3.84 0.91
N HIS A 68 -3.01 2.98 0.98
CA HIS A 68 -3.38 2.13 -0.14
C HIS A 68 -3.73 2.96 -1.38
N SER A 69 -4.47 4.04 -1.19
CA SER A 69 -4.84 4.91 -2.32
C SER A 69 -3.60 5.52 -2.96
N PHE A 70 -2.66 5.98 -2.15
CA PHE A 70 -1.43 6.57 -2.67
C PHE A 70 -0.61 5.54 -3.44
N VAL A 71 -0.54 4.32 -2.92
CA VAL A 71 0.19 3.24 -3.59
C VAL A 71 -0.47 2.92 -4.93
N GLU A 72 -1.81 2.86 -4.97
CA GLU A 72 -2.52 2.60 -6.22
C GLU A 72 -2.23 3.69 -7.26
N MET A 73 -2.24 4.94 -6.84
CA MET A 73 -1.95 6.05 -7.74
C MET A 73 -0.54 5.94 -8.31
N ALA A 74 0.41 5.59 -7.46
CA ALA A 74 1.79 5.43 -7.89
C ALA A 74 1.95 4.25 -8.84
N LEU A 75 1.25 3.15 -8.56
CA LEU A 75 1.30 1.96 -9.41
C LEU A 75 0.65 2.20 -10.77
N ASP A 76 -0.40 3.02 -10.83
CA ASP A 76 -1.03 3.35 -12.10
C ASP A 76 -0.02 3.96 -13.08
N ASP A 77 0.94 4.71 -12.54
CA ASP A 77 1.98 5.30 -13.36
C ASP A 77 3.01 4.26 -13.80
N ALA A 78 3.40 3.37 -12.90
CA ALA A 78 4.45 2.40 -13.17
C ALA A 78 3.94 1.16 -13.89
N SER A 79 2.78 0.65 -13.51
CA SER A 79 2.20 -0.57 -14.08
C SER A 79 0.72 -0.64 -13.79
N PRO A 80 -0.13 -0.19 -14.72
CA PRO A 80 -1.59 -0.23 -14.52
C PRO A 80 -2.13 -1.62 -14.21
N VAL A 81 -1.53 -2.65 -14.79
CA VAL A 81 -1.96 -4.04 -14.54
C VAL A 81 -1.70 -4.41 -13.09
N THR A 82 -0.54 -4.02 -12.58
CA THR A 82 -0.19 -4.27 -11.18
C THR A 82 -1.09 -3.47 -10.24
N ALA A 83 -1.42 -2.24 -10.61
CA ALA A 83 -2.30 -1.40 -9.80
C ALA A 83 -3.66 -2.07 -9.64
N LYS A 84 -4.19 -2.63 -10.72
CA LYS A 84 -5.46 -3.33 -10.67
C LYS A 84 -5.39 -4.55 -9.77
N SER A 85 -4.31 -5.32 -9.88
CA SER A 85 -4.08 -6.49 -9.04
C SER A 85 -3.99 -6.09 -7.57
N TYR A 86 -3.28 -5.01 -7.28
CA TYR A 86 -3.12 -4.51 -5.92
C TYR A 86 -4.48 -4.16 -5.31
N ARG A 87 -5.33 -3.48 -6.07
CA ARG A 87 -6.67 -3.11 -5.63
C ARG A 87 -7.52 -4.32 -5.34
N GLN A 88 -7.48 -5.31 -6.22
CA GLN A 88 -8.24 -6.54 -6.05
C GLN A 88 -7.78 -7.31 -4.82
N TYR A 89 -6.48 -7.38 -4.59
CA TYR A 89 -5.94 -8.07 -3.43
C TYR A 89 -6.36 -7.40 -2.13
N ARG A 90 -6.31 -6.08 -2.10
CA ARG A 90 -6.73 -5.32 -0.94
C ARG A 90 -8.21 -5.56 -0.62
N ASP A 91 -9.05 -5.53 -1.65
CA ASP A 91 -10.47 -5.74 -1.48
C ASP A 91 -10.75 -7.17 -1.00
N PHE A 92 -10.04 -8.13 -1.56
CA PHE A 92 -10.18 -9.52 -1.16
C PHE A 92 -9.82 -9.71 0.32
N LYS A 93 -8.73 -9.11 0.75
CA LYS A 93 -8.32 -9.22 2.16
C LYS A 93 -9.35 -8.60 3.09
N ALA A 94 -9.91 -7.47 2.70
CA ALA A 94 -10.92 -6.81 3.51
C ALA A 94 -12.15 -7.69 3.66
N GLN A 95 -12.60 -8.30 2.56
CA GLN A 95 -13.75 -9.18 2.58
C GLN A 95 -13.47 -10.43 3.40
N PHE A 96 -12.29 -11.00 3.23
CA PHE A 96 -11.90 -12.20 3.96
C PHE A 96 -11.87 -11.93 5.46
N ALA A 97 -11.36 -10.78 5.87
CA ALA A 97 -11.32 -10.41 7.28
C ALA A 97 -12.72 -10.29 7.85
N LYS A 98 -13.64 -9.71 7.08
CA LYS A 98 -15.02 -9.60 7.51
C LYS A 98 -15.65 -10.98 7.70
N MET A 99 -15.39 -11.88 6.76
CA MET A 99 -15.93 -13.23 6.84
C MET A 99 -15.39 -13.96 8.06
N MET A 100 -14.10 -13.84 8.32
CA MET A 100 -13.48 -14.49 9.47
C MET A 100 -14.02 -13.95 10.79
N ASN A 101 -14.23 -12.65 10.85
CA ASN A 101 -14.80 -12.04 12.05
C ASN A 101 -16.21 -12.55 12.30
N ARG A 102 -16.98 -12.71 11.23
CA ARG A 102 -18.35 -13.22 11.35
C ARG A 102 -18.37 -14.66 11.82
N VAL A 103 -17.45 -15.47 11.33
CA VAL A 103 -17.36 -16.86 11.71
C VAL A 103 -16.88 -17.01 13.16
N ALA A 104 -15.97 -16.13 13.57
CA ALA A 104 -15.40 -16.19 14.91
C ALA A 104 -16.42 -15.83 15.99
N ASN A 105 -17.46 -15.14 15.62
CA ASN A 105 -18.52 -14.79 16.56
C ASN A 105 -19.54 -15.90 16.63
#